data_7260eb49c8aa79219603d15cf1eb6302
#
_entry.id   7260eb49c8aa79219603d15cf1eb6302
#
_cell.length_a   1.000
_cell.length_b   1.000
_cell.length_c   1.000
_cell.angle_alpha   90.00
_cell.angle_beta   90.00
_cell.angle_gamma   90.00
#
_symmetry.space_group_name_H-M   'P 1'
#
loop_
_entity.id
_entity.type
_entity.pdbx_description
1 polymer ?
#
loop_
_entity_poly.entity_id
_entity_poly.type
_entity_poly.pdbx_seq_one_letter_code
_entity_poly.pdbx_strand_id
1 'polypeptide(L)'
;AGRANPPGLRPWLPPLASLGLASPSFFIGAVGIALVLALYLRAGENARLLLPLNGYGLDLHLLLPVLALSIRPTMQIAQTTASVLVDELGKQHVVTARSLGIPLRTIRSKHALRNVLPAVILVAAAALRLLVGELILVEWLFGWPGLGKLLASALLPPTVASAGGLTGAARTFLHPELVAALLTLFGLVFLLADLASSLAVYAVDPRLRMSLEAGDHG
;
A
#
# COMPACT_ATOMS: atom_id res chain seq x y z
N ALA A 1 9.91 7.30 -16.20
CA ALA A 1 9.70 6.25 -17.18
C ALA A 1 9.31 6.85 -18.53
N GLY A 2 9.73 6.20 -19.64
CA GLY A 2 9.27 6.53 -20.99
C GLY A 2 9.80 7.84 -21.60
N ARG A 3 10.90 8.41 -21.11
CA ARG A 3 11.57 9.56 -21.72
C ARG A 3 12.68 9.14 -22.71
N ALA A 4 13.22 7.95 -22.55
CA ALA A 4 14.25 7.42 -23.42
C ALA A 4 13.65 6.82 -24.72
N ASN A 5 14.46 6.65 -25.73
CA ASN A 5 14.10 5.98 -26.97
C ASN A 5 15.14 4.85 -27.21
N PRO A 6 14.82 3.57 -26.97
CA PRO A 6 13.50 3.00 -26.61
C PRO A 6 13.02 3.41 -25.20
N PRO A 7 11.71 3.32 -24.94
CA PRO A 7 11.17 3.61 -23.60
C PRO A 7 11.72 2.62 -22.58
N GLY A 8 12.12 3.12 -21.41
CA GLY A 8 12.69 2.29 -20.36
C GLY A 8 12.39 2.84 -18.95
N LEU A 9 12.58 1.98 -17.95
CA LEU A 9 12.52 2.38 -16.56
C LEU A 9 13.73 3.25 -16.23
N ARG A 10 13.53 4.23 -15.35
CA ARG A 10 14.68 4.95 -14.77
C ARG A 10 15.51 3.99 -13.93
N PRO A 11 16.84 3.99 -14.03
CA PRO A 11 17.70 2.97 -13.40
C PRO A 11 17.63 2.95 -11.86
N TRP A 12 17.22 4.05 -11.23
CA TRP A 12 17.04 4.11 -9.78
C TRP A 12 15.71 3.52 -9.28
N LEU A 13 14.68 3.42 -10.14
CA LEU A 13 13.35 2.96 -9.72
C LEU A 13 13.31 1.48 -9.33
N PRO A 14 13.88 0.53 -10.11
CA PRO A 14 13.87 -0.88 -9.72
C PRO A 14 14.54 -1.16 -8.36
N PRO A 15 15.78 -0.70 -8.08
CA PRO A 15 16.41 -0.96 -6.80
C PRO A 15 15.66 -0.30 -5.62
N LEU A 16 15.17 0.93 -5.80
CA LEU A 16 14.40 1.60 -4.75
C LEU A 16 13.09 0.88 -4.47
N ALA A 17 12.38 0.46 -5.51
CA ALA A 17 11.13 -0.28 -5.36
C ALA A 17 11.39 -1.66 -4.73
N SER A 18 12.46 -2.36 -5.11
CA SER A 18 12.82 -3.64 -4.51
C SER A 18 13.07 -3.52 -3.01
N LEU A 19 13.79 -2.48 -2.57
CA LEU A 19 14.02 -2.21 -1.14
C LEU A 19 12.70 -1.96 -0.40
N GLY A 20 11.82 -1.11 -0.96
CA GLY A 20 10.53 -0.81 -0.34
C GLY A 20 9.58 -2.01 -0.29
N LEU A 21 9.62 -2.87 -1.30
CA LEU A 21 8.79 -4.09 -1.36
C LEU A 21 9.32 -5.21 -0.47
N ALA A 22 10.63 -5.33 -0.34
CA ALA A 22 11.27 -6.35 0.51
C ALA A 22 11.10 -6.06 2.00
N SER A 23 10.90 -4.78 2.37
CA SER A 23 10.83 -4.36 3.77
C SER A 23 9.37 -4.38 4.25
N PRO A 24 9.01 -5.22 5.24
CA PRO A 24 7.68 -5.17 5.88
C PRO A 24 7.47 -3.82 6.58
N SER A 25 6.21 -3.34 6.64
CA SER A 25 5.91 -2.03 7.24
C SER A 25 6.28 -1.94 8.71
N PHE A 26 6.09 -3.02 9.48
CA PHE A 26 6.49 -3.04 10.89
C PHE A 26 8.02 -2.90 11.07
N PHE A 27 8.82 -3.46 10.16
CA PHE A 27 10.28 -3.31 10.18
C PHE A 27 10.68 -1.85 9.89
N ILE A 28 10.05 -1.23 8.89
CA ILE A 28 10.25 0.20 8.58
C ILE A 28 9.87 1.04 9.79
N GLY A 29 8.74 0.73 10.44
CA GLY A 29 8.29 1.38 11.68
C GLY A 29 9.29 1.22 12.82
N ALA A 30 9.80 0.01 13.05
CA ALA A 30 10.80 -0.25 14.09
C ALA A 30 12.12 0.50 13.84
N VAL A 31 12.59 0.53 12.59
CA VAL A 31 13.77 1.31 12.19
C VAL A 31 13.52 2.81 12.39
N GLY A 32 12.31 3.30 12.05
CA GLY A 32 11.91 4.68 12.29
C GLY A 32 11.94 5.05 13.78
N ILE A 33 11.41 4.20 14.65
CA ILE A 33 11.46 4.37 16.10
C ILE A 33 12.92 4.40 16.58
N ALA A 34 13.73 3.43 16.14
CA ALA A 34 15.15 3.34 16.51
C ALA A 34 15.93 4.57 16.07
N LEU A 35 15.65 5.10 14.87
CA LEU A 35 16.27 6.32 14.36
C LEU A 35 15.91 7.56 15.21
N VAL A 36 14.62 7.75 15.51
CA VAL A 36 14.16 8.87 16.35
C VAL A 36 14.78 8.80 17.73
N LEU A 37 14.81 7.60 18.34
CA LEU A 37 15.43 7.39 19.63
C LEU A 37 16.94 7.65 19.60
N ALA A 38 17.65 7.19 18.57
CA ALA A 38 19.09 7.44 18.42
C ALA A 38 19.42 8.93 18.26
N LEU A 39 18.59 9.67 17.52
CA LEU A 39 18.71 11.13 17.39
C LEU A 39 18.45 11.84 18.72
N TYR A 40 17.44 11.41 19.46
CA TYR A 40 17.14 11.93 20.80
C TYR A 40 18.31 11.73 21.78
N LEU A 41 18.85 10.52 21.83
CA LEU A 41 19.98 10.19 22.71
C LEU A 41 21.27 10.96 22.36
N ARG A 42 21.49 11.25 21.07
CA ARG A 42 22.62 12.08 20.63
C ARG A 42 22.48 13.55 20.94
N ALA A 43 21.28 14.06 21.04
CA ALA A 43 21.00 15.48 21.27
C ALA A 43 21.15 15.91 22.74
N GLY A 44 21.29 14.94 23.68
CA GLY A 44 21.61 15.19 25.09
C GLY A 44 20.40 15.43 26.00
N GLU A 45 20.63 15.69 27.28
CA GLU A 45 19.60 15.76 28.33
C GLU A 45 18.50 16.83 28.13
N ASN A 46 18.79 17.88 27.37
CA ASN A 46 17.82 18.96 27.06
C ASN A 46 17.05 18.75 25.75
N ALA A 47 17.24 17.60 25.09
CA ALA A 47 16.55 17.32 23.85
C ALA A 47 15.07 17.01 24.10
N ARG A 48 14.21 17.55 23.23
CA ARG A 48 12.81 17.10 23.14
C ARG A 48 12.73 16.03 22.07
N LEU A 49 11.91 14.98 22.32
CA LEU A 49 11.60 14.01 21.28
C LEU A 49 11.01 14.73 20.05
N LEU A 50 11.66 14.58 18.92
CA LEU A 50 11.25 15.17 17.64
C LEU A 50 9.87 14.66 17.20
N LEU A 51 9.59 13.37 17.47
CA LEU A 51 8.36 12.70 17.13
C LEU A 51 7.93 11.81 18.30
N PRO A 52 6.64 11.78 18.65
CA PRO A 52 6.12 10.83 19.63
C PRO A 52 6.25 9.40 19.09
N LEU A 53 6.78 8.50 19.92
CA LEU A 53 7.08 7.12 19.52
C LEU A 53 5.92 6.16 19.79
N ASN A 54 5.01 6.52 20.69
CA ASN A 54 3.89 5.68 21.10
C ASN A 54 2.69 6.53 21.50
N GLY A 55 1.49 5.99 21.36
CA GLY A 55 0.24 6.67 21.68
C GLY A 55 -0.61 6.97 20.45
N TYR A 56 -1.61 7.83 20.61
CA TYR A 56 -2.51 8.20 19.54
C TYR A 56 -2.83 9.70 19.56
N GLY A 57 -3.07 10.24 18.36
CA GLY A 57 -3.46 11.63 18.15
C GLY A 57 -3.47 11.93 16.66
N LEU A 58 -4.32 12.87 16.23
CA LEU A 58 -4.33 13.37 14.85
C LEU A 58 -3.26 14.45 14.63
N ASP A 59 -2.08 14.20 15.14
CA ASP A 59 -0.91 15.08 15.14
C ASP A 59 0.35 14.31 14.70
N LEU A 60 1.52 14.66 15.23
CA LEU A 60 2.80 14.01 14.91
C LEU A 60 2.84 12.51 15.26
N HIS A 61 1.90 11.99 16.08
CA HIS A 61 1.80 10.56 16.36
C HIS A 61 1.47 9.73 15.11
N LEU A 62 0.78 10.32 14.11
CA LEU A 62 0.46 9.66 12.85
C LEU A 62 1.64 9.56 11.89
N LEU A 63 2.67 10.40 12.03
CA LEU A 63 3.70 10.53 11.01
C LEU A 63 4.46 9.23 10.78
N LEU A 64 4.97 8.61 11.84
CA LEU A 64 5.72 7.35 11.74
C LEU A 64 4.86 6.16 11.27
N PRO A 65 3.68 5.91 11.86
CA PRO A 65 2.80 4.83 11.38
C PRO A 65 2.40 4.99 9.92
N VAL A 66 2.02 6.20 9.50
CA VAL A 66 1.62 6.47 8.10
C VAL A 66 2.79 6.29 7.14
N LEU A 67 3.99 6.77 7.47
CA LEU A 67 5.18 6.55 6.66
C LEU A 67 5.50 5.06 6.55
N ALA A 68 5.48 4.33 7.66
CA ALA A 68 5.75 2.90 7.67
C ALA A 68 4.76 2.13 6.77
N LEU A 69 3.46 2.41 6.88
CA LEU A 69 2.42 1.77 6.08
C LEU A 69 2.43 2.19 4.60
N SER A 70 2.82 3.43 4.28
CA SER A 70 2.69 3.97 2.92
C SER A 70 3.82 3.57 1.97
N ILE A 71 5.01 3.25 2.47
CA ILE A 71 6.19 2.98 1.63
C ILE A 71 5.95 1.81 0.69
N ARG A 72 5.54 0.67 1.23
CA ARG A 72 5.37 -0.57 0.45
C ARG A 72 4.29 -0.47 -0.63
N PRO A 73 3.05 -0.04 -0.34
CA PRO A 73 2.01 0.14 -1.36
C PRO A 73 2.38 1.20 -2.39
N THR A 74 3.03 2.29 -1.98
CA THR A 74 3.51 3.31 -2.90
C THR A 74 4.54 2.75 -3.88
N MET A 75 5.50 1.96 -3.41
CA MET A 75 6.50 1.32 -4.26
C MET A 75 5.88 0.29 -5.19
N GLN A 76 4.90 -0.48 -4.72
CA GLN A 76 4.16 -1.45 -5.53
C GLN A 76 3.41 -0.77 -6.68
N ILE A 77 2.63 0.26 -6.37
CA ILE A 77 1.89 1.02 -7.38
C ILE A 77 2.84 1.70 -8.36
N ALA A 78 3.90 2.33 -7.86
CA ALA A 78 4.88 3.03 -8.68
C ALA A 78 5.62 2.09 -9.65
N GLN A 79 6.09 0.95 -9.16
CA GLN A 79 6.81 -0.03 -9.98
C GLN A 79 5.90 -0.65 -11.04
N THR A 80 4.71 -1.13 -10.65
CA THR A 80 3.78 -1.75 -11.59
C THR A 80 3.31 -0.74 -12.63
N THR A 81 2.92 0.47 -12.22
CA THR A 81 2.50 1.52 -13.15
C THR A 81 3.62 1.88 -14.14
N ALA A 82 4.85 2.00 -13.64
CA ALA A 82 5.99 2.33 -14.49
C ALA A 82 6.31 1.21 -15.49
N SER A 83 6.25 -0.06 -15.07
CA SER A 83 6.47 -1.22 -15.92
C SER A 83 5.41 -1.31 -17.01
N VAL A 84 4.12 -1.33 -16.65
CA VAL A 84 3.02 -1.42 -17.63
C VAL A 84 3.01 -0.23 -18.58
N LEU A 85 3.40 0.97 -18.11
CA LEU A 85 3.51 2.14 -18.98
C LEU A 85 4.66 2.02 -19.98
N VAL A 86 5.80 1.46 -19.58
CA VAL A 86 6.92 1.21 -20.51
C VAL A 86 6.52 0.20 -21.57
N ASP A 87 5.87 -0.89 -21.17
CA ASP A 87 5.38 -1.92 -22.09
C ASP A 87 4.36 -1.34 -23.08
N GLU A 88 3.43 -0.50 -22.61
CA GLU A 88 2.44 0.16 -23.46
C GLU A 88 3.09 1.12 -24.46
N LEU A 89 4.11 1.87 -24.05
CA LEU A 89 4.85 2.79 -24.92
C LEU A 89 5.73 2.06 -25.95
N GLY A 90 6.01 0.78 -25.79
CA GLY A 90 6.71 -0.08 -26.73
C GLY A 90 5.81 -0.66 -27.83
N LYS A 91 4.48 -0.56 -27.72
CA LYS A 91 3.54 -1.15 -28.67
C LYS A 91 3.53 -0.43 -30.02
N GLN A 92 3.19 -1.19 -31.09
CA GLN A 92 3.20 -0.72 -32.48
C GLN A 92 2.34 0.54 -32.72
N HIS A 93 1.17 0.63 -32.08
CA HIS A 93 0.30 1.80 -32.24
C HIS A 93 0.94 3.10 -31.73
N VAL A 94 1.81 3.02 -30.70
CA VAL A 94 2.59 4.17 -30.22
C VAL A 94 3.69 4.55 -31.22
N VAL A 95 4.34 3.57 -31.84
CA VAL A 95 5.33 3.80 -32.89
C VAL A 95 4.67 4.51 -34.08
N THR A 96 3.51 4.04 -34.51
CA THR A 96 2.72 4.68 -35.57
C THR A 96 2.29 6.11 -35.21
N ALA A 97 1.80 6.33 -34.00
CA ALA A 97 1.43 7.68 -33.55
C ALA A 97 2.62 8.65 -33.54
N ARG A 98 3.82 8.15 -33.23
CA ARG A 98 5.06 8.94 -33.27
C ARG A 98 5.48 9.27 -34.70
N SER A 99 5.37 8.34 -35.65
CA SER A 99 5.66 8.58 -37.04
C SER A 99 4.74 9.62 -37.67
N LEU A 100 3.50 9.76 -37.16
CA LEU A 100 2.55 10.81 -37.51
C LEU A 100 2.85 12.17 -36.85
N GLY A 101 3.96 12.29 -36.10
CA GLY A 101 4.39 13.56 -35.49
C GLY A 101 3.66 13.89 -34.17
N ILE A 102 2.88 12.99 -33.60
CA ILE A 102 2.19 13.24 -32.33
C ILE A 102 3.23 13.31 -31.20
N PRO A 103 3.25 14.39 -30.40
CA PRO A 103 4.23 14.55 -29.34
C PRO A 103 4.10 13.46 -28.27
N LEU A 104 5.24 12.93 -27.81
CA LEU A 104 5.30 11.85 -26.82
C LEU A 104 4.51 12.15 -25.53
N ARG A 105 4.43 13.43 -25.14
CA ARG A 105 3.64 13.86 -23.99
C ARG A 105 2.14 13.55 -24.17
N THR A 106 1.60 13.83 -25.35
CA THR A 106 0.19 13.56 -25.71
C THR A 106 -0.08 12.06 -25.78
N ILE A 107 0.82 11.31 -26.45
CA ILE A 107 0.72 9.84 -26.52
C ILE A 107 0.67 9.25 -25.11
N ARG A 108 1.57 9.68 -24.23
CA ARG A 108 1.66 9.17 -22.86
C ARG A 108 0.42 9.51 -22.04
N SER A 109 -0.07 10.76 -22.07
CA SER A 109 -1.17 11.21 -21.20
C SER A 109 -2.55 10.80 -21.72
N LYS A 110 -2.78 10.81 -23.03
CA LYS A 110 -4.11 10.54 -23.61
C LYS A 110 -4.31 9.10 -24.07
N HIS A 111 -3.24 8.46 -24.59
CA HIS A 111 -3.36 7.11 -25.16
C HIS A 111 -2.82 6.05 -24.20
N ALA A 112 -1.54 6.13 -23.84
CA ALA A 112 -0.91 5.09 -23.03
C ALA A 112 -1.49 5.03 -21.61
N LEU A 113 -1.68 6.17 -20.92
CA LEU A 113 -2.19 6.18 -19.55
C LEU A 113 -3.59 5.59 -19.45
N ARG A 114 -4.47 5.86 -20.41
CA ARG A 114 -5.83 5.30 -20.43
C ARG A 114 -5.83 3.77 -20.54
N ASN A 115 -4.92 3.22 -21.35
CA ASN A 115 -4.80 1.77 -21.51
C ASN A 115 -4.17 1.07 -20.30
N VAL A 116 -3.36 1.80 -19.52
CA VAL A 116 -2.70 1.30 -18.31
C VAL A 116 -3.59 1.41 -17.07
N LEU A 117 -4.59 2.28 -17.10
CA LEU A 117 -5.44 2.59 -15.94
C LEU A 117 -6.11 1.36 -15.30
N PRO A 118 -6.67 0.38 -16.04
CA PRO A 118 -7.22 -0.83 -15.43
C PRO A 118 -6.19 -1.60 -14.58
N ALA A 119 -4.96 -1.74 -15.06
CA ALA A 119 -3.89 -2.41 -14.32
C ALA A 119 -3.49 -1.62 -13.06
N VAL A 120 -3.50 -0.28 -13.13
CA VAL A 120 -3.22 0.59 -11.97
C VAL A 120 -4.30 0.46 -10.91
N ILE A 121 -5.58 0.36 -11.31
CA ILE A 121 -6.69 0.16 -10.37
C ILE A 121 -6.54 -1.18 -9.64
N LEU A 122 -6.22 -2.25 -10.38
CA LEU A 122 -6.03 -3.58 -9.78
C LEU A 122 -4.86 -3.60 -8.79
N VAL A 123 -3.74 -2.98 -9.13
CA VAL A 123 -2.60 -2.93 -8.21
C VAL A 123 -2.88 -2.04 -7.00
N ALA A 124 -3.63 -0.96 -7.16
CA ALA A 124 -4.06 -0.12 -6.04
C ALA A 124 -4.98 -0.89 -5.08
N ALA A 125 -5.90 -1.70 -5.59
CA ALA A 125 -6.74 -2.57 -4.78
C ALA A 125 -5.93 -3.64 -4.05
N ALA A 126 -4.95 -4.25 -4.71
CA ALA A 126 -4.03 -5.19 -4.07
C ALA A 126 -3.20 -4.51 -2.96
N ALA A 127 -2.77 -3.27 -3.18
CA ALA A 127 -2.06 -2.46 -2.19
C ALA A 127 -2.94 -2.12 -0.97
N LEU A 128 -4.23 -1.85 -1.16
CA LEU A 128 -5.17 -1.65 -0.05
C LEU A 128 -5.34 -2.91 0.81
N ARG A 129 -5.47 -4.08 0.18
CA ARG A 129 -5.52 -5.35 0.92
C ARG A 129 -4.26 -5.58 1.74
N LEU A 130 -3.10 -5.31 1.16
CA LEU A 130 -1.82 -5.41 1.85
C LEU A 130 -1.76 -4.47 3.06
N LEU A 131 -2.20 -3.21 2.90
CA LEU A 131 -2.27 -2.23 3.98
C LEU A 131 -3.10 -2.73 5.17
N VAL A 132 -4.29 -3.29 4.92
CA VAL A 132 -5.17 -3.82 5.98
C VAL A 132 -4.48 -4.97 6.73
N GLY A 133 -3.77 -5.85 6.01
CA GLY A 133 -3.01 -6.93 6.65
C GLY A 133 -1.84 -6.44 7.51
N GLU A 134 -1.11 -5.42 7.05
CA GLU A 134 0.03 -4.86 7.76
C GLU A 134 -0.37 -3.92 8.90
N LEU A 135 -1.59 -3.36 8.86
CA LEU A 135 -2.13 -2.45 9.86
C LEU A 135 -2.11 -3.05 11.28
N ILE A 136 -2.40 -4.36 11.39
CA ILE A 136 -2.44 -5.09 12.66
C ILE A 136 -1.10 -4.94 13.41
N LEU A 137 0.00 -5.19 12.73
CA LEU A 137 1.35 -5.14 13.31
C LEU A 137 1.80 -3.70 13.58
N VAL A 138 1.45 -2.77 12.69
CA VAL A 138 1.81 -1.36 12.86
C VAL A 138 1.03 -0.71 13.99
N GLU A 139 -0.27 -0.95 14.11
CA GLU A 139 -1.07 -0.46 15.25
C GLU A 139 -0.56 -1.04 16.59
N TRP A 140 -0.15 -2.30 16.59
CA TRP A 140 0.46 -2.91 17.77
C TRP A 140 1.80 -2.26 18.11
N LEU A 141 2.68 -2.06 17.11
CA LEU A 141 4.03 -1.50 17.30
C LEU A 141 4.00 -0.08 17.86
N PHE A 142 3.12 0.76 17.31
CA PHE A 142 2.99 2.18 17.72
C PHE A 142 2.00 2.39 18.88
N GLY A 143 1.37 1.32 19.38
CA GLY A 143 0.37 1.43 20.45
C GLY A 143 -0.92 2.13 20.03
N TRP A 144 -1.19 2.25 18.72
CA TRP A 144 -2.38 2.91 18.20
C TRP A 144 -3.67 2.12 18.53
N PRO A 145 -4.71 2.72 19.14
CA PRO A 145 -5.93 2.02 19.54
C PRO A 145 -6.87 1.75 18.36
N GLY A 146 -6.51 0.82 17.49
CA GLY A 146 -7.29 0.41 16.33
C GLY A 146 -7.76 -1.04 16.37
N LEU A 147 -8.46 -1.47 15.32
CA LEU A 147 -8.98 -2.83 15.18
C LEU A 147 -7.87 -3.87 15.04
N GLY A 148 -6.77 -3.52 14.41
CA GLY A 148 -5.60 -4.39 14.29
C GLY A 148 -4.93 -4.64 15.63
N LYS A 149 -4.77 -3.58 16.45
CA LYS A 149 -4.28 -3.72 17.81
C LYS A 149 -5.20 -4.59 18.68
N LEU A 150 -6.53 -4.43 18.52
CA LEU A 150 -7.50 -5.27 19.21
C LEU A 150 -7.37 -6.74 18.81
N LEU A 151 -7.22 -7.02 17.52
CA LEU A 151 -6.99 -8.38 17.02
C LEU A 151 -5.65 -8.94 17.52
N ALA A 152 -4.60 -8.13 17.51
CA ALA A 152 -3.30 -8.53 18.06
C ALA A 152 -3.42 -8.90 19.55
N SER A 153 -4.18 -8.12 20.34
CA SER A 153 -4.41 -8.42 21.77
C SER A 153 -5.21 -9.71 21.99
N ALA A 154 -6.04 -10.08 21.03
CA ALA A 154 -6.82 -11.33 21.10
C ALA A 154 -6.01 -12.57 20.70
N LEU A 155 -4.98 -12.40 19.85
CA LEU A 155 -4.17 -13.50 19.31
C LEU A 155 -2.84 -13.69 20.06
N LEU A 156 -2.25 -12.61 20.58
CA LEU A 156 -0.96 -12.66 21.26
C LEU A 156 -1.10 -12.99 22.76
N PRO A 157 -0.18 -13.80 23.32
CA PRO A 157 -0.16 -14.03 24.76
C PRO A 157 -0.05 -12.71 25.56
N PRO A 158 -0.64 -12.63 26.76
CA PRO A 158 -0.64 -11.39 27.57
C PRO A 158 0.76 -10.82 27.83
N THR A 159 1.77 -11.66 27.95
CA THR A 159 3.18 -11.26 28.14
C THR A 159 3.74 -10.50 26.93
N VAL A 160 3.41 -10.90 25.71
CA VAL A 160 3.83 -10.23 24.47
C VAL A 160 2.97 -9.02 24.21
N ALA A 161 1.67 -9.12 24.46
CA ALA A 161 0.72 -8.04 24.27
C ALA A 161 1.01 -6.85 25.21
N SER A 162 1.42 -7.10 26.45
CA SER A 162 1.79 -6.05 27.40
C SER A 162 3.05 -5.28 26.99
N ALA A 163 3.99 -5.92 26.33
CA ALA A 163 5.17 -5.26 25.77
C ALA A 163 4.81 -4.21 24.69
N GLY A 164 3.71 -4.41 23.97
CA GLY A 164 3.14 -3.44 23.02
C GLY A 164 2.20 -2.40 23.66
N GLY A 165 2.19 -2.26 24.99
CA GLY A 165 1.32 -1.32 25.71
C GLY A 165 -0.16 -1.70 25.73
N LEU A 166 -0.50 -2.99 25.56
CA LEU A 166 -1.87 -3.50 25.56
C LEU A 166 -2.33 -3.78 27.00
N THR A 167 -2.91 -2.78 27.64
CA THR A 167 -3.57 -2.96 28.92
C THR A 167 -4.88 -3.73 28.73
N GLY A 168 -5.09 -4.78 29.53
CA GLY A 168 -6.29 -5.62 29.43
C GLY A 168 -6.19 -6.81 28.46
N ALA A 169 -5.02 -7.07 27.87
CA ALA A 169 -4.78 -8.20 26.96
C ALA A 169 -5.18 -9.55 27.55
N ALA A 170 -5.06 -9.73 28.86
CA ALA A 170 -5.48 -10.96 29.54
C ALA A 170 -7.00 -11.23 29.44
N ARG A 171 -7.82 -10.18 29.31
CA ARG A 171 -9.28 -10.32 29.17
C ARG A 171 -9.72 -10.64 27.75
N THR A 172 -8.91 -10.28 26.76
CA THR A 172 -9.24 -10.45 25.33
C THR A 172 -8.52 -11.63 24.69
N PHE A 173 -7.51 -12.21 25.39
CA PHE A 173 -6.69 -13.29 24.86
C PHE A 173 -7.53 -14.57 24.63
N LEU A 174 -7.43 -15.09 23.40
CA LEU A 174 -8.15 -16.27 22.91
C LEU A 174 -9.68 -16.22 23.12
N HIS A 175 -10.28 -15.02 23.06
CA HIS A 175 -11.73 -14.90 23.07
C HIS A 175 -12.28 -15.23 21.68
N PRO A 176 -12.84 -16.44 21.43
CA PRO A 176 -13.14 -16.92 20.08
C PRO A 176 -14.19 -16.07 19.37
N GLU A 177 -15.17 -15.56 20.09
CA GLU A 177 -16.22 -14.69 19.53
C GLU A 177 -15.65 -13.36 19.03
N LEU A 178 -14.74 -12.74 19.81
CA LEU A 178 -14.08 -11.50 19.41
C LEU A 178 -13.18 -11.70 18.20
N VAL A 179 -12.38 -12.77 18.17
CA VAL A 179 -11.51 -13.11 17.05
C VAL A 179 -12.35 -13.36 15.81
N ALA A 180 -13.42 -14.17 15.91
CA ALA A 180 -14.30 -14.45 14.78
C ALA A 180 -14.97 -13.18 14.23
N ALA A 181 -15.46 -12.29 15.12
CA ALA A 181 -16.06 -11.02 14.72
C ALA A 181 -15.07 -10.10 14.00
N LEU A 182 -13.84 -9.97 14.53
CA LEU A 182 -12.80 -9.14 13.90
C LEU A 182 -12.34 -9.71 12.56
N LEU A 183 -12.13 -11.03 12.47
CA LEU A 183 -11.77 -11.68 11.20
C LEU A 183 -12.88 -11.54 10.16
N THR A 184 -14.16 -11.66 10.56
CA THR A 184 -15.29 -11.44 9.68
C THR A 184 -15.34 -9.98 9.19
N LEU A 185 -15.09 -9.02 10.09
CA LEU A 185 -15.03 -7.60 9.71
C LEU A 185 -13.90 -7.31 8.72
N PHE A 186 -12.68 -7.81 8.97
CA PHE A 186 -11.58 -7.68 8.04
C PHE A 186 -11.87 -8.36 6.70
N GLY A 187 -12.46 -9.57 6.73
CA GLY A 187 -12.90 -10.28 5.54
C GLY A 187 -13.91 -9.48 4.72
N LEU A 188 -14.87 -8.82 5.39
CA LEU A 188 -15.83 -7.94 4.73
C LEU A 188 -15.16 -6.72 4.08
N VAL A 189 -14.19 -6.10 4.77
CA VAL A 189 -13.40 -4.99 4.20
C VAL A 189 -12.64 -5.44 2.95
N PHE A 190 -12.02 -6.61 2.97
CA PHE A 190 -11.35 -7.18 1.79
C PHE A 190 -12.32 -7.44 0.65
N LEU A 191 -13.48 -8.04 0.94
CA LEU A 191 -14.50 -8.31 -0.06
C LEU A 191 -15.03 -7.03 -0.71
N LEU A 192 -15.32 -6.00 0.09
CA LEU A 192 -15.77 -4.71 -0.40
C LEU A 192 -14.69 -4.00 -1.25
N ALA A 193 -13.44 -4.05 -0.84
CA ALA A 193 -12.32 -3.51 -1.62
C ALA A 193 -12.16 -4.23 -2.95
N ASP A 194 -12.34 -5.54 -2.98
CA ASP A 194 -12.25 -6.38 -4.18
C ASP A 194 -13.42 -6.10 -5.14
N LEU A 195 -14.63 -6.03 -4.61
CA LEU A 195 -15.82 -5.67 -5.37
C LEU A 195 -15.69 -4.26 -5.96
N ALA A 196 -15.29 -3.28 -5.16
CA ALA A 196 -15.10 -1.91 -5.62
C ALA A 196 -14.04 -1.81 -6.72
N SER A 197 -12.93 -2.53 -6.60
CA SER A 197 -11.89 -2.56 -7.62
C SER A 197 -12.36 -3.21 -8.92
N SER A 198 -13.10 -4.31 -8.83
CA SER A 198 -13.67 -5.01 -9.98
C SER A 198 -14.67 -4.13 -10.73
N LEU A 199 -15.56 -3.44 -10.01
CA LEU A 199 -16.48 -2.48 -10.58
C LEU A 199 -15.78 -1.29 -11.23
N ALA A 200 -14.71 -0.77 -10.59
CA ALA A 200 -13.92 0.32 -11.13
C ALA A 200 -13.20 -0.08 -12.43
N VAL A 201 -12.62 -1.29 -12.49
CA VAL A 201 -12.01 -1.83 -13.73
C VAL A 201 -13.05 -1.99 -14.82
N TYR A 202 -14.19 -2.58 -14.51
CA TYR A 202 -15.30 -2.73 -15.46
C TYR A 202 -15.80 -1.39 -16.01
N ALA A 203 -15.85 -0.36 -15.16
CA ALA A 203 -16.25 0.99 -15.58
C ALA A 203 -15.23 1.66 -16.53
N VAL A 204 -13.92 1.35 -16.34
CA VAL A 204 -12.83 2.00 -17.08
C VAL A 204 -12.41 1.24 -18.33
N ASP A 205 -12.54 -0.10 -18.33
CA ASP A 205 -12.15 -0.93 -19.48
C ASP A 205 -13.34 -1.25 -20.40
N PRO A 206 -13.47 -0.56 -21.55
CA PRO A 206 -14.56 -0.81 -22.48
C PRO A 206 -14.48 -2.18 -23.17
N ARG A 207 -13.33 -2.85 -23.16
CA ARG A 207 -13.15 -4.17 -23.81
C ARG A 207 -13.88 -5.27 -23.05
N LEU A 208 -13.95 -5.16 -21.72
CA LEU A 208 -14.70 -6.11 -20.88
C LEU A 208 -16.20 -6.04 -21.15
N ARG A 209 -16.72 -4.86 -21.52
CA ARG A 209 -18.14 -4.69 -21.88
C ARG A 209 -18.48 -5.40 -23.19
N MET A 210 -17.61 -5.25 -24.21
CA MET A 210 -17.83 -5.89 -25.51
C MET A 210 -17.73 -7.41 -25.47
N SER A 211 -16.90 -7.98 -24.59
CA SER A 211 -16.77 -9.43 -24.46
C SER A 211 -17.99 -10.10 -23.83
N LEU A 212 -18.68 -9.39 -22.93
CA LEU A 212 -19.93 -9.88 -22.33
C LEU A 212 -21.09 -9.81 -23.33
N GLU A 213 -21.19 -8.73 -24.12
CA GLU A 213 -22.19 -8.61 -25.18
C GLU A 213 -22.01 -9.66 -26.31
N ALA A 214 -20.77 -10.04 -26.62
CA ALA A 214 -20.49 -11.07 -27.62
C ALA A 214 -20.79 -12.50 -27.13
N GLY A 215 -20.74 -12.74 -25.82
CA GLY A 215 -21.04 -14.04 -25.20
C GLY A 215 -22.56 -14.32 -25.04
N ASP A 216 -23.42 -13.31 -25.15
CA ASP A 216 -24.89 -13.45 -25.02
C ASP A 216 -25.58 -13.78 -26.35
N HIS A 217 -24.83 -13.85 -27.45
CA HIS A 217 -25.32 -14.16 -28.81
C HIS A 217 -24.81 -15.50 -29.35
N GLY A 218 -24.25 -16.38 -28.52
CA GLY A 218 -23.82 -17.77 -28.84
C GLY A 218 -24.62 -18.76 -28.00
#